data_75ff8c7713e69ab9822be647315d86a7
#
_entry.id   75ff8c7713e69ab9822be647315d86a7
#
_cell.length_a   1.000
_cell.length_b   1.000
_cell.length_c   1.000
_cell.angle_alpha   90.00
_cell.angle_beta   90.00
_cell.angle_gamma   90.00
#
_symmetry.space_group_name_H-M   'P 1'
#
loop_
_entity.id
_entity.type
_entity.pdbx_description
1 polymer ?
#
loop_
_entity_poly.entity_id
_entity_poly.type
_entity_poly.pdbx_seq_one_letter_code
_entity_poly.pdbx_strand_id
1 'polypeptide(L)'
;MEKILVILWILLGIYILVLLMIFADLWSGVRKAKRIGEARTSYGYRRTISKMAQYYNILIACTIVDSMYGMLSWFLETYYQTSLWLFPFITFFMAIVLCLIEIKSIREKAEDKVRLDRAGQVVQQVFINRDNLEEVAKTISNYMNEKAEQVKQSESSEKSQTSNNEQE
;
A
#
# COMPACT_ATOMS: atom_id res chain seq x y z
N MET A 1 -19.34 11.07 -32.18
CA MET A 1 -17.94 10.66 -32.24
C MET A 1 -17.10 11.35 -31.15
N GLU A 2 -17.29 12.63 -30.90
CA GLU A 2 -16.54 13.38 -29.86
C GLU A 2 -16.68 12.81 -28.46
N LYS A 3 -17.89 12.44 -28.01
CA LYS A 3 -18.13 11.84 -26.68
C LYS A 3 -17.28 10.57 -26.44
N ILE A 4 -17.18 9.70 -27.45
CA ILE A 4 -16.39 8.45 -27.36
C ILE A 4 -14.90 8.75 -27.26
N LEU A 5 -14.41 9.72 -28.00
CA LEU A 5 -13.01 10.12 -28.00
C LEU A 5 -12.61 10.70 -26.63
N VAL A 6 -13.47 11.49 -25.99
CA VAL A 6 -13.25 12.01 -24.62
C VAL A 6 -13.15 10.86 -23.62
N ILE A 7 -14.02 9.86 -23.70
CA ILE A 7 -13.99 8.69 -22.80
C ILE A 7 -12.69 7.92 -22.97
N LEU A 8 -12.23 7.70 -24.19
CA LEU A 8 -10.96 7.03 -24.48
C LEU A 8 -9.78 7.80 -23.89
N TRP A 9 -9.77 9.13 -23.99
CA TRP A 9 -8.74 9.96 -23.33
C TRP A 9 -8.77 9.87 -21.81
N ILE A 10 -9.95 9.84 -21.20
CA ILE A 10 -10.11 9.66 -19.75
C ILE A 10 -9.59 8.28 -19.33
N LEU A 11 -9.99 7.22 -20.03
CA LEU A 11 -9.50 5.87 -19.77
C LEU A 11 -7.98 5.78 -19.91
N LEU A 12 -7.42 6.30 -20.99
CA LEU A 12 -5.96 6.35 -21.18
C LEU A 12 -5.27 7.06 -20.00
N GLY A 13 -5.81 8.19 -19.57
CA GLY A 13 -5.31 8.93 -18.40
C GLY A 13 -5.32 8.08 -17.13
N ILE A 14 -6.42 7.38 -16.84
CA ILE A 14 -6.56 6.50 -15.68
C ILE A 14 -5.49 5.39 -15.71
N TYR A 15 -5.30 4.71 -16.85
CA TYR A 15 -4.31 3.65 -17.00
C TYR A 15 -2.89 4.16 -16.80
N ILE A 16 -2.56 5.34 -17.34
CA ILE A 16 -1.24 5.96 -17.16
C ILE A 16 -1.02 6.35 -15.68
N LEU A 17 -2.01 6.91 -15.01
CA LEU A 17 -1.89 7.31 -13.60
C LEU A 17 -1.65 6.11 -12.69
N VAL A 18 -2.36 4.99 -12.90
CA VAL A 18 -2.12 3.75 -12.15
C VAL A 18 -0.71 3.21 -12.42
N LEU A 19 -0.23 3.27 -13.68
CA LEU A 19 1.14 2.89 -14.03
C LEU A 19 2.17 3.73 -13.27
N LEU A 20 2.01 5.05 -13.26
CA LEU A 20 2.90 5.96 -12.54
C LEU A 20 2.93 5.66 -11.04
N MET A 21 1.79 5.27 -10.45
CA MET A 21 1.69 4.91 -9.05
C MET A 21 2.48 3.63 -8.72
N ILE A 22 2.41 2.62 -9.59
CA ILE A 22 3.20 1.39 -9.49
C ILE A 22 4.71 1.72 -9.60
N PHE A 23 5.10 2.61 -10.51
CA PHE A 23 6.48 3.07 -10.61
C PHE A 23 6.95 3.82 -9.36
N ALA A 24 6.11 4.63 -8.75
CA ALA A 24 6.42 5.32 -7.50
C ALA A 24 6.67 4.32 -6.35
N ASP A 25 5.84 3.25 -6.24
CA ASP A 25 6.07 2.16 -5.28
C ASP A 25 7.39 1.42 -5.55
N LEU A 26 7.66 1.09 -6.82
CA LEU A 26 8.93 0.46 -7.21
C LEU A 26 10.14 1.35 -6.85
N TRP A 27 10.07 2.64 -7.16
CA TRP A 27 11.12 3.60 -6.83
C TRP A 27 11.36 3.69 -5.32
N SER A 28 10.29 3.74 -4.53
CA SER A 28 10.37 3.70 -3.08
C SER A 28 11.06 2.43 -2.58
N GLY A 29 10.71 1.26 -3.13
CA GLY A 29 11.35 -0.03 -2.81
C GLY A 29 12.83 -0.08 -3.18
N VAL A 30 13.21 0.42 -4.37
CA VAL A 30 14.61 0.49 -4.82
C VAL A 30 15.44 1.42 -3.93
N ARG A 31 14.88 2.56 -3.52
CA ARG A 31 15.56 3.49 -2.62
C ARG A 31 15.80 2.87 -1.24
N LYS A 32 14.85 2.05 -0.74
CA LYS A 32 15.00 1.29 0.50
C LYS A 32 16.13 0.26 0.37
N ALA A 33 16.13 -0.58 -0.67
CA ALA A 33 17.15 -1.61 -0.90
C ALA A 33 18.57 -1.03 -0.98
N LYS A 34 18.75 0.10 -1.68
CA LYS A 34 20.05 0.79 -1.76
C LYS A 34 20.59 1.25 -0.40
N ARG A 35 19.70 1.64 0.53
CA ARG A 35 20.11 2.11 1.86
C ARG A 35 20.53 0.99 2.80
N ILE A 36 19.95 -0.21 2.61
CA ILE A 36 20.24 -1.39 3.43
C ILE A 36 21.45 -2.14 2.90
N GLY A 37 22.00 -1.76 1.73
CA GLY A 37 23.13 -2.44 1.10
C GLY A 37 22.78 -3.80 0.50
N GLU A 38 21.49 -4.12 0.37
CA GLU A 38 21.05 -5.37 -0.26
C GLU A 38 21.27 -5.34 -1.78
N ALA A 39 21.87 -6.41 -2.30
CA ALA A 39 22.02 -6.59 -3.73
C ALA A 39 20.64 -6.64 -4.41
N ARG A 40 20.51 -5.95 -5.54
CA ARG A 40 19.30 -5.94 -6.37
C ARG A 40 19.00 -7.36 -6.85
N THR A 41 18.02 -8.02 -6.24
CA THR A 41 17.59 -9.34 -6.70
C THR A 41 16.54 -9.20 -7.80
N SER A 42 16.64 -10.05 -8.84
CA SER A 42 15.61 -10.16 -9.90
C SER A 42 14.21 -10.46 -9.35
N TYR A 43 14.12 -10.97 -8.13
CA TYR A 43 12.88 -11.24 -7.42
C TYR A 43 12.02 -10.00 -7.19
N GLY A 44 12.61 -8.85 -6.84
CA GLY A 44 11.89 -7.59 -6.66
C GLY A 44 11.19 -7.12 -7.94
N TYR A 45 11.84 -7.25 -9.09
CA TYR A 45 11.24 -6.91 -10.38
C TYR A 45 10.09 -7.84 -10.77
N ARG A 46 10.25 -9.15 -10.57
CA ARG A 46 9.19 -10.12 -10.84
C ARG A 46 7.94 -9.84 -10.04
N ARG A 47 8.08 -9.46 -8.77
CA ARG A 47 6.96 -9.08 -7.91
C ARG A 47 6.23 -7.84 -8.43
N THR A 48 6.95 -6.82 -8.90
CA THR A 48 6.35 -5.61 -9.46
C THR A 48 5.62 -5.89 -10.77
N ILE A 49 6.20 -6.69 -11.67
CA ILE A 49 5.56 -7.11 -12.92
C ILE A 49 4.27 -7.90 -12.64
N SER A 50 4.30 -8.81 -11.66
CA SER A 50 3.11 -9.58 -11.27
C SER A 50 2.00 -8.67 -10.72
N LYS A 51 2.32 -7.71 -9.86
CA LYS A 51 1.36 -6.69 -9.39
C LYS A 51 0.77 -5.89 -10.55
N MET A 52 1.62 -5.44 -11.46
CA MET A 52 1.20 -4.68 -12.64
C MET A 52 0.19 -5.48 -13.47
N ALA A 53 0.49 -6.73 -13.77
CA ALA A 53 -0.41 -7.61 -14.51
C ALA A 53 -1.76 -7.79 -13.80
N GLN A 54 -1.77 -7.99 -12.47
CA GLN A 54 -2.99 -8.13 -11.69
C GLN A 54 -3.83 -6.85 -11.71
N TYR A 55 -3.23 -5.68 -11.55
CA TYR A 55 -3.94 -4.40 -11.53
C TYR A 55 -4.54 -4.08 -12.90
N TYR A 56 -3.78 -4.32 -13.97
CA TYR A 56 -4.29 -4.12 -15.33
C TYR A 56 -5.43 -5.08 -15.68
N ASN A 57 -5.36 -6.36 -15.26
CA ASN A 57 -6.47 -7.30 -15.44
C ASN A 57 -7.74 -6.82 -14.75
N ILE A 58 -7.64 -6.30 -13.53
CA ILE A 58 -8.79 -5.74 -12.80
C ILE A 58 -9.35 -4.52 -13.54
N LEU A 59 -8.48 -3.59 -13.97
CA LEU A 59 -8.91 -2.39 -14.71
C LEU A 59 -9.58 -2.75 -16.03
N ILE A 60 -9.05 -3.73 -16.77
CA ILE A 60 -9.66 -4.22 -18.01
C ILE A 60 -11.06 -4.78 -17.73
N ALA A 61 -11.21 -5.60 -16.68
CA ALA A 61 -12.53 -6.12 -16.29
C ALA A 61 -13.52 -5.00 -15.96
N CYS A 62 -13.10 -3.98 -15.20
CA CYS A 62 -13.91 -2.81 -14.90
C CYS A 62 -14.28 -2.01 -16.15
N THR A 63 -13.33 -1.84 -17.08
CA THR A 63 -13.58 -1.16 -18.38
C THR A 63 -14.60 -1.91 -19.22
N ILE A 64 -14.61 -3.24 -19.19
CA ILE A 64 -15.63 -4.05 -19.89
C ILE A 64 -17.02 -3.76 -19.29
N VAL A 65 -17.14 -3.69 -17.96
CA VAL A 65 -18.41 -3.36 -17.30
C VAL A 65 -18.86 -1.93 -17.62
N ASP A 66 -17.95 -0.96 -17.61
CA ASP A 66 -18.26 0.42 -18.03
C ASP A 66 -18.67 0.50 -19.50
N SER A 67 -18.11 -0.36 -20.38
CA SER A 67 -18.52 -0.46 -21.79
C SER A 67 -19.95 -1.00 -21.94
N MET A 68 -20.35 -1.97 -21.11
CA MET A 68 -21.74 -2.45 -21.06
C MET A 68 -22.71 -1.36 -20.64
N TYR A 69 -22.32 -0.56 -19.61
CA TYR A 69 -23.08 0.61 -19.19
C TYR A 69 -23.17 1.66 -20.33
N GLY A 70 -22.10 1.87 -21.06
CA GLY A 70 -22.06 2.75 -22.22
C GLY A 70 -23.03 2.32 -23.34
N MET A 71 -23.13 1.01 -23.62
CA MET A 71 -24.11 0.46 -24.57
C MET A 71 -25.56 0.71 -24.11
N LEU A 72 -25.83 0.51 -22.81
CA LEU A 72 -27.15 0.79 -22.24
C LEU A 72 -27.50 2.28 -22.36
N SER A 73 -26.55 3.17 -22.05
CA SER A 73 -26.72 4.61 -22.17
C SER A 73 -27.04 5.03 -23.62
N TRP A 74 -26.33 4.46 -24.61
CA TRP A 74 -26.58 4.71 -26.01
C TRP A 74 -27.98 4.23 -26.46
N PHE A 75 -28.40 3.06 -25.97
CA PHE A 75 -29.74 2.53 -26.26
C PHE A 75 -30.85 3.45 -25.69
N LEU A 76 -30.71 3.90 -24.46
CA LEU A 76 -31.69 4.80 -23.81
C LEU A 76 -31.72 6.18 -24.48
N GLU A 77 -30.56 6.72 -24.88
CA GLU A 77 -30.52 8.00 -25.64
C GLU A 77 -31.22 7.88 -27.00
N THR A 78 -31.06 6.74 -27.69
CA THR A 78 -31.61 6.53 -29.04
C THR A 78 -33.12 6.27 -29.04
N TYR A 79 -33.62 5.45 -28.11
CA TYR A 79 -35.03 4.99 -28.13
C TYR A 79 -35.94 5.74 -27.17
N TYR A 80 -35.39 6.23 -26.04
CA TYR A 80 -36.17 6.88 -25.00
C TYR A 80 -35.85 8.37 -24.80
N GLN A 81 -34.90 8.92 -25.59
CA GLN A 81 -34.44 10.30 -25.52
C GLN A 81 -33.96 10.72 -24.09
N THR A 82 -33.55 9.74 -23.29
CA THR A 82 -33.05 9.95 -21.96
C THR A 82 -31.53 9.91 -21.99
N SER A 83 -30.87 11.02 -21.66
CA SER A 83 -29.41 11.09 -21.63
C SER A 83 -28.90 10.67 -20.25
N LEU A 84 -28.09 9.62 -20.20
CA LEU A 84 -27.33 9.21 -19.02
C LEU A 84 -25.91 9.77 -19.08
N TRP A 85 -25.31 9.96 -17.91
CA TRP A 85 -23.93 10.43 -17.79
C TRP A 85 -22.98 9.34 -18.27
N LEU A 86 -22.33 9.58 -19.39
CA LEU A 86 -21.38 8.65 -20.02
C LEU A 86 -19.97 8.88 -19.43
N PHE A 87 -19.72 8.33 -18.24
CA PHE A 87 -18.44 8.39 -17.56
C PHE A 87 -18.05 6.97 -17.05
N PRO A 88 -16.79 6.54 -17.15
CA PRO A 88 -16.34 5.22 -16.69
C PRO A 88 -16.19 5.17 -15.16
N PHE A 89 -17.30 5.17 -14.43
CA PHE A 89 -17.34 5.27 -12.96
C PHE A 89 -16.65 4.09 -12.30
N ILE A 90 -16.90 2.86 -12.75
CA ILE A 90 -16.39 1.64 -12.10
C ILE A 90 -14.88 1.57 -12.25
N THR A 91 -14.36 1.83 -13.45
CA THR A 91 -12.91 1.89 -13.72
C THR A 91 -12.25 3.00 -12.89
N PHE A 92 -12.88 4.17 -12.79
CA PHE A 92 -12.36 5.29 -12.01
C PHE A 92 -12.30 4.99 -10.51
N PHE A 93 -13.38 4.46 -9.91
CA PHE A 93 -13.37 4.06 -8.51
C PHE A 93 -12.35 2.97 -8.21
N MET A 94 -12.24 1.97 -9.10
CA MET A 94 -11.25 0.90 -8.92
C MET A 94 -9.82 1.44 -9.00
N ALA A 95 -9.53 2.38 -9.90
CA ALA A 95 -8.24 3.03 -9.98
C ALA A 95 -7.89 3.77 -8.68
N ILE A 96 -8.86 4.46 -8.06
CA ILE A 96 -8.67 5.09 -6.74
C ILE A 96 -8.31 4.05 -5.68
N VAL A 97 -9.04 2.93 -5.61
CA VAL A 97 -8.76 1.85 -4.65
C VAL A 97 -7.35 1.30 -4.83
N LEU A 98 -6.92 1.06 -6.07
CA LEU A 98 -5.57 0.59 -6.38
C LEU A 98 -4.51 1.63 -5.94
N CYS A 99 -4.74 2.91 -6.19
CA CYS A 99 -3.85 3.99 -5.73
C CYS A 99 -3.76 4.04 -4.20
N LEU A 100 -4.86 3.87 -3.47
CA LEU A 100 -4.85 3.83 -2.00
C LEU A 100 -4.06 2.63 -1.46
N ILE A 101 -4.15 1.47 -2.09
CA ILE A 101 -3.37 0.28 -1.75
C ILE A 101 -1.87 0.56 -1.91
N GLU A 102 -1.45 1.21 -3.02
CA GLU A 102 -0.05 1.53 -3.24
C GLU A 102 0.46 2.64 -2.29
N ILE A 103 -0.36 3.64 -1.98
CA ILE A 103 -0.03 4.66 -0.96
C ILE A 103 0.22 3.99 0.39
N LYS A 104 -0.66 3.06 0.80
CA LYS A 104 -0.46 2.28 2.03
C LYS A 104 0.84 1.48 1.98
N SER A 105 1.13 0.79 0.87
CA SER A 105 2.37 0.03 0.67
C SER A 105 3.63 0.91 0.80
N ILE A 106 3.60 2.12 0.25
CA ILE A 106 4.71 3.09 0.35
C ILE A 106 4.90 3.54 1.81
N ARG A 107 3.82 3.80 2.54
CA ARG A 107 3.86 4.24 3.96
C ARG A 107 4.39 3.13 4.86
N GLU A 108 3.91 1.90 4.73
CA GLU A 108 4.40 0.74 5.50
C GLU A 108 5.90 0.53 5.29
N LYS A 109 6.39 0.66 4.06
CA LYS A 109 7.83 0.60 3.77
C LYS A 109 8.63 1.73 4.45
N ALA A 110 8.01 2.88 4.67
CA ALA A 110 8.65 4.00 5.37
C ALA A 110 8.72 3.75 6.90
N GLU A 111 7.69 3.16 7.50
CA GLU A 111 7.64 2.83 8.93
C GLU A 111 8.60 1.69 9.30
N ASP A 112 8.67 0.63 8.51
CA ASP A 112 9.63 -0.46 8.67
C ASP A 112 11.08 0.02 8.66
N LYS A 113 11.37 1.10 7.94
CA LYS A 113 12.69 1.71 7.92
C LYS A 113 13.11 2.24 9.29
N VAL A 114 12.21 2.88 10.01
CA VAL A 114 12.49 3.41 11.36
C VAL A 114 12.76 2.27 12.35
N ARG A 115 12.06 1.15 12.21
CA ARG A 115 12.27 -0.06 13.02
C ARG A 115 13.61 -0.74 12.73
N LEU A 116 13.99 -0.85 11.44
CA LEU A 116 15.27 -1.45 11.04
C LEU A 116 16.46 -0.58 11.42
N ASP A 117 16.37 0.74 11.30
CA ASP A 117 17.44 1.65 11.75
C ASP A 117 17.68 1.55 13.26
N ARG A 118 16.62 1.41 14.08
CA ARG A 118 16.74 1.17 15.54
C ARG A 118 17.36 -0.20 15.83
N ALA A 119 16.91 -1.26 15.15
CA ALA A 119 17.48 -2.59 15.30
C ALA A 119 18.97 -2.61 14.89
N GLY A 120 19.34 -1.92 13.81
CA GLY A 120 20.72 -1.77 13.35
C GLY A 120 21.60 -1.05 14.36
N GLN A 121 21.11 0.02 14.99
CA GLN A 121 21.83 0.74 16.07
C GLN A 121 22.07 -0.14 17.29
N VAL A 122 21.07 -0.93 17.71
CA VAL A 122 21.22 -1.88 18.82
C VAL A 122 22.26 -2.95 18.48
N VAL A 123 22.22 -3.53 17.29
CA VAL A 123 23.22 -4.51 16.84
C VAL A 123 24.61 -3.89 16.77
N GLN A 124 24.74 -2.67 16.27
CA GLN A 124 26.03 -1.97 16.20
C GLN A 124 26.58 -1.67 17.61
N GLN A 125 25.75 -1.28 18.55
CA GLN A 125 26.18 -1.11 19.97
C GLN A 125 26.63 -2.43 20.58
N VAL A 126 25.95 -3.54 20.30
CA VAL A 126 26.34 -4.87 20.76
C VAL A 126 27.70 -5.29 20.18
N PHE A 127 27.97 -4.99 18.89
CA PHE A 127 29.26 -5.31 18.27
C PHE A 127 30.42 -4.44 18.76
N ILE A 128 30.17 -3.16 19.09
CA ILE A 128 31.19 -2.24 19.60
C ILE A 128 31.57 -2.59 21.06
N ASN A 129 30.61 -3.08 21.85
CA ASN A 129 30.83 -3.47 23.26
C ASN A 129 31.20 -4.95 23.44
N ARG A 130 31.80 -5.59 22.43
CA ARG A 130 32.17 -7.00 22.46
C ARG A 130 33.15 -7.36 23.58
N ASP A 131 33.90 -6.38 24.10
CA ASP A 131 34.88 -6.59 25.18
C ASP A 131 34.25 -6.52 26.60
N ASN A 132 32.96 -6.11 26.70
CA ASN A 132 32.25 -6.04 27.99
C ASN A 132 30.94 -6.85 27.90
N LEU A 133 31.07 -8.17 27.98
CA LEU A 133 29.94 -9.12 28.01
C LEU A 133 28.88 -8.80 29.08
N GLU A 134 29.33 -8.24 30.21
CA GLU A 134 28.49 -7.89 31.34
C GLU A 134 27.57 -6.67 31.05
N GLU A 135 28.09 -5.69 30.33
CA GLU A 135 27.34 -4.48 29.91
C GLU A 135 26.33 -4.80 28.78
N VAL A 136 26.70 -5.74 27.89
CA VAL A 136 25.80 -6.26 26.85
C VAL A 136 24.62 -7.03 27.47
N ALA A 137 24.90 -7.89 28.47
CA ALA A 137 23.88 -8.63 29.18
C ALA A 137 22.90 -7.71 29.93
N LYS A 138 23.43 -6.63 30.55
CA LYS A 138 22.62 -5.62 31.23
C LYS A 138 21.75 -4.80 30.26
N THR A 139 22.29 -4.45 29.11
CA THR A 139 21.55 -3.72 28.07
C THR A 139 20.43 -4.58 27.47
N ILE A 140 20.67 -5.86 27.23
CA ILE A 140 19.66 -6.81 26.77
C ILE A 140 18.58 -7.03 27.83
N SER A 141 18.97 -7.17 29.11
CA SER A 141 18.05 -7.31 30.24
C SER A 141 17.14 -6.09 30.37
N ASN A 142 17.69 -4.89 30.29
CA ASN A 142 16.91 -3.64 30.34
C ASN A 142 15.93 -3.52 29.17
N TYR A 143 16.36 -3.88 27.97
CA TYR A 143 15.49 -3.87 26.78
C TYR A 143 14.34 -4.88 26.90
N MET A 144 14.63 -6.07 27.42
CA MET A 144 13.61 -7.11 27.67
C MET A 144 12.60 -6.67 28.73
N ASN A 145 13.05 -6.04 29.81
CA ASN A 145 12.19 -5.51 30.86
C ASN A 145 11.31 -4.36 30.38
N GLU A 146 11.86 -3.42 29.62
CA GLU A 146 11.10 -2.31 29.02
C GLU A 146 10.01 -2.80 28.05
N LYS A 147 10.33 -3.84 27.27
CA LYS A 147 9.36 -4.48 26.39
C LYS A 147 8.28 -5.26 27.16
N ALA A 148 8.63 -5.91 28.26
CA ALA A 148 7.68 -6.59 29.13
C ALA A 148 6.73 -5.61 29.85
N GLU A 149 7.22 -4.43 30.23
CA GLU A 149 6.38 -3.37 30.81
C GLU A 149 5.43 -2.75 29.78
N GLN A 150 5.89 -2.54 28.55
CA GLN A 150 5.02 -2.05 27.45
C GLN A 150 3.90 -3.03 27.11
N VAL A 151 4.17 -4.33 27.11
CA VAL A 151 3.15 -5.38 26.90
C VAL A 151 2.16 -5.40 28.07
N LYS A 152 2.61 -5.28 29.30
CA LYS A 152 1.71 -5.20 30.48
C LYS A 152 0.87 -3.94 30.50
N GLN A 153 1.39 -2.81 30.05
CA GLN A 153 0.62 -1.57 29.92
C GLN A 153 -0.44 -1.65 28.81
N SER A 154 -0.15 -2.29 27.69
CA SER A 154 -1.15 -2.52 26.63
C SER A 154 -2.26 -3.46 27.08
N GLU A 155 -1.93 -4.55 27.80
CA GLU A 155 -2.92 -5.48 28.35
C GLU A 155 -3.78 -4.86 29.48
N SER A 156 -3.22 -3.98 30.29
CA SER A 156 -3.97 -3.29 31.34
C SER A 156 -4.92 -2.23 30.76
N SER A 157 -4.53 -1.59 29.65
CA SER A 157 -5.37 -0.61 28.95
C SER A 157 -6.55 -1.29 28.24
N GLU A 158 -6.35 -2.47 27.65
CA GLU A 158 -7.42 -3.28 27.06
C GLU A 158 -8.44 -3.78 28.11
N LYS A 159 -7.96 -4.27 29.25
CA LYS A 159 -8.84 -4.71 30.34
C LYS A 159 -9.67 -3.58 30.96
N SER A 160 -9.14 -2.36 31.01
CA SER A 160 -9.88 -1.20 31.51
C SER A 160 -10.98 -0.73 30.54
N GLN A 161 -10.80 -0.93 29.24
CA GLN A 161 -11.81 -0.60 28.23
C GLN A 161 -12.94 -1.64 28.17
N THR A 162 -12.63 -2.91 28.41
CA THR A 162 -13.64 -4.00 28.41
C THR A 162 -14.55 -3.92 29.64
N SER A 163 -14.03 -3.50 30.81
CA SER A 163 -14.79 -3.34 32.03
C SER A 163 -15.76 -2.16 32.04
N ASN A 164 -15.49 -1.14 31.24
CA ASN A 164 -16.40 0.04 31.13
C ASN A 164 -17.58 -0.19 30.15
N ASN A 165 -17.45 -1.16 29.23
CA ASN A 165 -18.53 -1.49 28.29
C ASN A 165 -19.52 -2.52 28.82
N GLU A 166 -19.29 -3.12 29.99
CA GLU A 166 -20.25 -4.06 30.64
C GLU A 166 -21.13 -3.38 31.70
N GLN A 167 -20.99 -2.05 31.90
CA GLN A 167 -21.79 -1.30 32.89
C GLN A 167 -22.76 -0.25 32.26
N GLU A 168 -22.92 -0.25 30.92
CA GLU A 168 -24.01 0.47 30.21
C GLU A 168 -25.04 -0.54 29.63
#